data_7e5a3df753cd9bdfbe0ff952d2a70793
#
_entry.id   7e5a3df753cd9bdfbe0ff952d2a70793
#
_cell.length_a   1.000
_cell.length_b   1.000
_cell.length_c   1.000
_cell.angle_alpha   90.00
_cell.angle_beta   90.00
_cell.angle_gamma   90.00
#
_symmetry.space_group_name_H-M   'P 1'
#
loop_
_entity.id
_entity.type
_entity.pdbx_description
1 polymer ?
#
loop_
_entity_poly.entity_id
_entity_poly.type
_entity_poly.pdbx_seq_one_letter_code
_entity_poly.pdbx_strand_id
1 'polypeptide(L)'
;MGLAIPIETSARHIHLCREDFEILFGKGKELTFKSELSQPGQFACEERLEVRGPKGAFERVAVLGPFRGETQVEFSMTDSRKLGIPGMIRQSGDTAGTPGCTLVGPCGSVELDHGVIVAKRHIHMTPVQAYQLNVKDNDSVFVITQSFERALIFADVIVRVSPQFALAMHVDTDEANAFAG
;
A
#
# COMPACT_ATOMS: atom_id res chain seq x y z
N MET A 1 6.18 -16.93 -24.80
CA MET A 1 4.97 -16.77 -23.96
C MET A 1 5.37 -15.95 -22.75
N GLY A 2 4.76 -14.80 -22.52
CA GLY A 2 5.03 -14.00 -21.32
C GLY A 2 4.48 -14.70 -20.06
N LEU A 3 5.13 -14.51 -18.93
CA LEU A 3 4.63 -14.98 -17.63
C LEU A 3 3.37 -14.18 -17.29
N ALA A 4 2.28 -14.87 -16.97
CA ALA A 4 1.09 -14.21 -16.44
C ALA A 4 1.35 -13.84 -14.96
N ILE A 5 1.18 -12.56 -14.64
CA ILE A 5 1.37 -12.03 -13.29
C ILE A 5 -0.01 -11.64 -12.75
N PRO A 6 -0.46 -12.19 -11.60
CA PRO A 6 -1.70 -11.73 -10.99
C PRO A 6 -1.59 -10.26 -10.60
N ILE A 7 -2.67 -9.50 -10.82
CA ILE A 7 -2.78 -8.10 -10.40
C ILE A 7 -3.70 -8.05 -9.19
N GLU A 8 -3.25 -7.41 -8.13
CA GLU A 8 -3.96 -7.24 -6.88
C GLU A 8 -4.23 -5.76 -6.60
N THR A 9 -5.44 -5.48 -6.17
CA THR A 9 -5.84 -4.13 -5.81
C THR A 9 -5.52 -3.85 -4.35
N SER A 10 -4.65 -2.88 -4.12
CA SER A 10 -4.33 -2.35 -2.80
C SER A 10 -5.25 -1.17 -2.49
N ALA A 11 -6.32 -1.41 -1.73
CA ALA A 11 -7.19 -0.35 -1.24
C ALA A 11 -6.46 0.45 -0.14
N ARG A 12 -7.04 1.61 0.24
CA ARG A 12 -6.48 2.44 1.32
C ARG A 12 -6.21 1.66 2.59
N HIS A 13 -5.03 1.83 3.18
CA HIS A 13 -4.62 1.13 4.39
C HIS A 13 -3.53 1.87 5.15
N ILE A 14 -3.22 1.38 6.34
CA ILE A 14 -2.25 1.96 7.25
C ILE A 14 -1.30 0.86 7.72
N HIS A 15 -0.01 1.16 7.70
CA HIS A 15 1.02 0.44 8.45
C HIS A 15 1.42 1.28 9.65
N LEU A 16 1.46 0.69 10.83
CA LEU A 16 1.78 1.41 12.05
C LEU A 16 3.17 1.04 12.56
N CYS A 17 3.87 2.01 13.16
CA CYS A 17 4.92 1.72 14.11
C CYS A 17 4.29 1.34 15.47
N ARG A 18 5.08 0.73 16.35
CA ARG A 18 4.58 0.29 17.65
C ARG A 18 4.15 1.45 18.54
N GLU A 19 4.90 2.52 18.51
CA GLU A 19 4.66 3.71 19.33
C GLU A 19 3.29 4.34 19.03
N ASP A 20 2.99 4.56 17.77
CA ASP A 20 1.71 5.13 17.32
C ASP A 20 0.56 4.17 17.60
N PHE A 21 0.79 2.86 17.41
CA PHE A 21 -0.21 1.85 17.74
C PHE A 21 -0.60 1.89 19.23
N GLU A 22 0.36 2.02 20.12
CA GLU A 22 0.10 2.10 21.56
C GLU A 22 -0.70 3.36 21.96
N ILE A 23 -0.45 4.48 21.30
CA ILE A 23 -1.25 5.70 21.49
C ILE A 23 -2.70 5.49 21.03
N LEU A 24 -2.87 4.87 19.85
CA LEU A 24 -4.17 4.72 19.20
C LEU A 24 -5.04 3.63 19.82
N PHE A 25 -4.45 2.53 20.31
CA PHE A 25 -5.18 1.35 20.79
C PHE A 25 -4.92 0.99 22.24
N GLY A 26 -3.93 1.60 22.87
CA GLY A 26 -3.57 1.39 24.28
C GLY A 26 -2.27 0.60 24.44
N LYS A 27 -1.52 0.98 25.46
CA LYS A 27 -0.21 0.41 25.77
C LYS A 27 -0.28 -1.10 26.05
N GLY A 28 0.68 -1.84 25.50
CA GLY A 28 0.82 -3.27 25.73
C GLY A 28 -0.15 -4.14 24.91
N LYS A 29 -0.93 -3.54 24.01
CA LYS A 29 -1.73 -4.30 23.05
C LYS A 29 -0.88 -4.71 21.84
N GLU A 30 -1.35 -5.71 21.09
CA GLU A 30 -0.76 -6.23 19.88
C GLU A 30 -1.75 -6.13 18.72
N LEU A 31 -1.23 -6.16 17.49
CA LEU A 31 -2.06 -6.27 16.28
C LEU A 31 -2.84 -7.59 16.29
N THR A 32 -4.15 -7.50 16.08
CA THR A 32 -5.04 -8.66 16.03
C THR A 32 -5.12 -9.19 14.61
N PHE A 33 -4.58 -10.39 14.40
CA PHE A 33 -4.62 -11.06 13.11
C PHE A 33 -6.07 -11.30 12.65
N LYS A 34 -6.36 -10.95 11.40
CA LYS A 34 -7.64 -11.22 10.75
C LYS A 34 -7.52 -12.22 9.61
N SER A 35 -6.63 -11.97 8.67
CA SER A 35 -6.40 -12.84 7.51
C SER A 35 -5.03 -12.60 6.90
N GLU A 36 -4.46 -13.64 6.29
CA GLU A 36 -3.24 -13.52 5.47
C GLU A 36 -3.47 -12.58 4.29
N LEU A 37 -2.39 -11.93 3.85
CA LEU A 37 -2.30 -11.27 2.56
C LEU A 37 -1.46 -12.13 1.59
N SER A 38 -1.48 -11.78 0.32
CA SER A 38 -0.73 -12.51 -0.71
C SER A 38 0.78 -12.49 -0.49
N GLN A 39 1.30 -11.42 0.09
CA GLN A 39 2.72 -11.31 0.39
C GLN A 39 3.03 -12.01 1.72
N PRO A 40 3.97 -12.98 1.72
CA PRO A 40 4.32 -13.75 2.92
C PRO A 40 4.70 -12.85 4.10
N GLY A 41 4.18 -13.17 5.28
CA GLY A 41 4.44 -12.43 6.51
C GLY A 41 3.66 -11.13 6.68
N GLN A 42 2.84 -10.75 5.70
CA GLN A 42 1.90 -9.64 5.81
C GLN A 42 0.48 -10.15 6.08
N PHE A 43 -0.28 -9.40 6.85
CA PHE A 43 -1.64 -9.77 7.22
C PHE A 43 -2.54 -8.55 7.42
N ALA A 44 -3.83 -8.72 7.18
CA ALA A 44 -4.83 -7.74 7.57
C ALA A 44 -5.12 -7.90 9.07
N CYS A 45 -5.29 -6.77 9.75
CA CYS A 45 -5.65 -6.73 11.17
C CYS A 45 -7.15 -6.49 11.35
N GLU A 46 -7.68 -6.78 12.56
CA GLU A 46 -9.04 -6.37 12.94
C GLU A 46 -9.13 -4.87 13.20
N GLU A 47 -8.04 -4.24 13.55
CA GLU A 47 -7.93 -2.82 13.88
C GLU A 47 -8.34 -1.95 12.70
N ARG A 48 -9.07 -0.89 13.01
CA ARG A 48 -9.51 0.14 12.06
C ARG A 48 -9.31 1.50 12.67
N LEU A 49 -8.89 2.46 11.85
CA LEU A 49 -8.68 3.84 12.26
C LEU A 49 -9.49 4.79 11.39
N GLU A 50 -9.81 5.93 11.94
CA GLU A 50 -10.21 7.07 11.15
C GLU A 50 -8.95 7.82 10.71
N VAL A 51 -8.92 8.24 9.43
CA VAL A 51 -7.86 9.09 8.87
C VAL A 51 -8.47 10.42 8.48
N ARG A 52 -7.98 11.50 9.06
CA ARG A 52 -8.44 12.86 8.81
C ARG A 52 -7.43 13.66 8.00
N GLY A 53 -7.92 14.34 6.99
CA GLY A 53 -7.19 15.35 6.25
C GLY A 53 -7.90 16.71 6.34
N PRO A 54 -7.35 17.76 5.73
CA PRO A 54 -7.89 19.12 5.79
C PRO A 54 -9.32 19.28 5.25
N LYS A 55 -9.78 18.42 4.34
CA LYS A 55 -11.09 18.52 3.69
C LYS A 55 -12.08 17.42 4.04
N GLY A 56 -11.64 16.40 4.77
CA GLY A 56 -12.52 15.30 5.11
C GLY A 56 -11.84 14.18 5.87
N ALA A 57 -12.56 13.09 6.06
CA ALA A 57 -12.06 11.91 6.75
C ALA A 57 -12.50 10.63 6.04
N PHE A 58 -11.73 9.57 6.26
CA PHE A 58 -12.15 8.19 6.00
C PHE A 58 -12.25 7.45 7.32
N GLU A 59 -13.41 6.91 7.58
CA GLU A 59 -13.64 6.04 8.72
C GLU A 59 -13.23 4.60 8.39
N ARG A 60 -12.84 3.86 9.43
CA ARG A 60 -12.59 2.41 9.36
C ARG A 60 -11.53 1.99 8.33
N VAL A 61 -10.48 2.80 8.14
CA VAL A 61 -9.33 2.44 7.31
C VAL A 61 -8.61 1.23 7.92
N ALA A 62 -8.29 0.24 7.08
CA ALA A 62 -7.68 -1.00 7.52
C ALA A 62 -6.25 -0.79 8.01
N VAL A 63 -5.89 -1.47 9.09
CA VAL A 63 -4.49 -1.60 9.53
C VAL A 63 -3.95 -2.92 8.99
N LEU A 64 -2.73 -2.88 8.47
CA LEU A 64 -1.99 -4.05 7.99
C LEU A 64 -0.75 -4.28 8.86
N GLY A 65 -0.53 -5.52 9.20
CA GLY A 65 0.65 -5.98 9.92
C GLY A 65 1.71 -6.62 9.01
N PRO A 66 2.90 -6.82 9.55
CA PRO A 66 3.37 -6.53 10.92
C PRO A 66 3.65 -5.02 11.16
N PHE A 67 4.06 -4.67 12.38
CA PHE A 67 4.56 -3.33 12.67
C PHE A 67 5.73 -2.96 11.78
N ARG A 68 5.80 -1.67 11.41
CA ARG A 68 6.92 -1.10 10.64
C ARG A 68 7.77 -0.17 11.52
N GLY A 69 8.91 0.24 11.00
CA GLY A 69 9.77 1.23 11.68
C GLY A 69 9.14 2.62 11.78
N GLU A 70 8.27 2.96 10.81
CA GLU A 70 7.53 4.22 10.77
C GLU A 70 6.09 3.97 10.34
N THR A 71 5.18 4.83 10.80
CA THR A 71 3.79 4.81 10.38
C THR A 71 3.66 5.35 8.96
N GLN A 72 2.92 4.62 8.12
CA GLN A 72 2.69 4.95 6.72
C GLN A 72 1.21 4.75 6.37
N VAL A 73 0.66 5.70 5.63
CA VAL A 73 -0.72 5.65 5.12
C VAL A 73 -0.67 5.63 3.60
N GLU A 74 -1.30 4.62 3.00
CA GLU A 74 -1.36 4.47 1.55
C GLU A 74 -2.77 4.77 1.03
N PHE A 75 -2.85 5.67 0.05
CA PHE A 75 -4.08 6.13 -0.60
C PHE A 75 -3.97 6.05 -2.12
N SER A 76 -5.12 6.11 -2.80
CA SER A 76 -5.17 6.47 -4.21
C SER A 76 -5.13 7.99 -4.40
N MET A 77 -4.93 8.45 -5.63
CA MET A 77 -5.02 9.89 -5.96
C MET A 77 -6.41 10.47 -5.68
N THR A 78 -7.45 9.69 -5.91
CA THR A 78 -8.84 10.09 -5.59
C THR A 78 -9.03 10.26 -4.09
N ASP A 79 -8.51 9.33 -3.29
CA ASP A 79 -8.56 9.41 -1.83
C ASP A 79 -7.81 10.66 -1.31
N SER A 80 -6.62 10.91 -1.83
CA SER A 80 -5.81 12.08 -1.48
C SER A 80 -6.55 13.38 -1.75
N ARG A 81 -7.21 13.50 -2.91
CA ARG A 81 -8.04 14.66 -3.24
C ARG A 81 -9.22 14.85 -2.30
N LYS A 82 -9.90 13.74 -1.92
CA LYS A 82 -11.04 13.76 -1.00
C LYS A 82 -10.64 14.25 0.39
N LEU A 83 -9.47 13.84 0.88
CA LEU A 83 -8.94 14.30 2.15
C LEU A 83 -8.34 15.71 2.08
N GLY A 84 -8.01 16.21 0.88
CA GLY A 84 -7.29 17.45 0.69
C GLY A 84 -5.81 17.36 1.04
N ILE A 85 -5.26 16.16 0.96
CA ILE A 85 -3.83 15.87 1.17
C ILE A 85 -3.17 15.77 -0.21
N PRO A 86 -2.02 16.43 -0.46
CA PRO A 86 -1.31 16.28 -1.72
C PRO A 86 -0.92 14.81 -1.98
N GLY A 87 -1.32 14.25 -3.12
CA GLY A 87 -0.93 12.90 -3.52
C GLY A 87 0.54 12.88 -3.96
N MET A 88 1.41 12.27 -3.17
CA MET A 88 2.82 12.07 -3.51
C MET A 88 3.09 10.61 -3.83
N ILE A 89 3.47 10.35 -5.09
CA ILE A 89 3.81 9.00 -5.53
C ILE A 89 5.18 8.62 -4.98
N ARG A 90 5.22 7.53 -4.19
CA ARG A 90 6.44 7.00 -3.55
C ARG A 90 6.44 5.47 -3.56
N GLN A 91 7.60 4.88 -3.50
CA GLN A 91 7.68 3.46 -3.14
C GLN A 91 7.29 3.29 -1.67
N SER A 92 6.58 2.20 -1.36
CA SER A 92 6.25 1.87 0.04
C SER A 92 7.52 1.78 0.88
N GLY A 93 7.55 2.51 1.98
CA GLY A 93 8.71 2.71 2.85
C GLY A 93 9.49 4.01 2.61
N ASP A 94 9.23 4.72 1.51
CA ASP A 94 9.83 6.04 1.24
C ASP A 94 8.84 7.14 1.66
N THR A 95 8.92 7.55 2.92
CA THR A 95 8.03 8.53 3.56
C THR A 95 8.63 9.93 3.65
N ALA A 96 9.90 10.10 3.33
CA ALA A 96 10.61 11.35 3.52
C ALA A 96 10.00 12.49 2.70
N GLY A 97 9.66 13.60 3.38
CA GLY A 97 9.10 14.81 2.76
C GLY A 97 7.69 14.64 2.18
N THR A 98 6.99 13.56 2.52
CA THR A 98 5.59 13.34 2.16
C THR A 98 4.66 14.11 3.10
N PRO A 99 3.40 14.37 2.75
CA PRO A 99 2.46 15.00 3.67
C PRO A 99 2.08 14.08 4.84
N GLY A 100 1.58 14.69 5.90
CA GLY A 100 1.02 14.01 7.05
C GLY A 100 -0.51 13.98 7.05
N CYS A 101 -1.06 13.41 8.11
CA CYS A 101 -2.50 13.36 8.40
C CYS A 101 -2.73 13.09 9.89
N THR A 102 -3.98 13.17 10.34
CA THR A 102 -4.34 12.77 11.71
C THR A 102 -4.95 11.37 11.69
N LEU A 103 -4.40 10.46 12.48
CA LEU A 103 -4.97 9.16 12.78
C LEU A 103 -5.78 9.22 14.09
N VAL A 104 -6.98 8.66 14.07
CA VAL A 104 -7.83 8.61 15.28
C VAL A 104 -8.22 7.17 15.57
N GLY A 105 -7.88 6.71 16.75
CA GLY A 105 -8.17 5.39 17.29
C GLY A 105 -9.06 5.43 18.51
N PRO A 106 -9.41 4.28 19.06
CA PRO A 106 -10.31 4.19 20.22
C PRO A 106 -9.73 4.78 21.52
N CYS A 107 -8.41 4.87 21.65
CA CYS A 107 -7.74 5.32 22.86
C CYS A 107 -7.09 6.71 22.73
N GLY A 108 -6.90 7.21 21.50
CA GLY A 108 -6.25 8.49 21.28
C GLY A 108 -6.11 8.82 19.81
N SER A 109 -5.33 9.85 19.53
CA SER A 109 -5.01 10.29 18.17
C SER A 109 -3.52 10.58 18.02
N VAL A 110 -3.03 10.40 16.79
CA VAL A 110 -1.66 10.72 16.40
C VAL A 110 -1.71 11.70 15.23
N GLU A 111 -0.97 12.78 15.34
CA GLU A 111 -0.78 13.71 14.23
C GLU A 111 0.57 13.37 13.56
N LEU A 112 0.49 12.88 12.33
CA LEU A 112 1.64 12.57 11.51
C LEU A 112 2.06 13.84 10.76
N ASP A 113 3.32 14.22 10.83
CA ASP A 113 3.90 15.31 10.04
C ASP A 113 4.28 14.86 8.63
N HIS A 114 4.46 13.55 8.42
CA HIS A 114 4.73 12.89 7.14
C HIS A 114 4.17 11.45 7.15
N GLY A 115 4.34 10.72 6.07
CA GLY A 115 3.98 9.30 6.00
C GLY A 115 2.80 8.97 5.08
N VAL A 116 2.12 9.98 4.50
CA VAL A 116 1.04 9.72 3.53
C VAL A 116 1.62 9.64 2.12
N ILE A 117 1.39 8.51 1.44
CA ILE A 117 1.84 8.27 0.07
C ILE A 117 0.71 7.78 -0.83
N VAL A 118 0.89 7.97 -2.12
CA VAL A 118 0.27 7.15 -3.17
C VAL A 118 1.31 6.12 -3.58
N ALA A 119 1.05 4.86 -3.29
CA ALA A 119 2.04 3.82 -3.54
C ALA A 119 2.32 3.67 -5.04
N LYS A 120 3.59 3.68 -5.41
CA LYS A 120 4.00 3.42 -6.79
C LYS A 120 3.63 2.00 -7.15
N ARG A 121 2.94 1.80 -8.29
CA ARG A 121 2.60 0.46 -8.78
C ARG A 121 3.87 -0.38 -8.97
N HIS A 122 3.83 -1.61 -8.54
CA HIS A 122 5.02 -2.45 -8.50
C HIS A 122 4.67 -3.94 -8.63
N ILE A 123 5.68 -4.72 -9.01
CA ILE A 123 5.58 -6.18 -9.04
C ILE A 123 6.53 -6.74 -7.99
N HIS A 124 6.01 -7.55 -7.09
CA HIS A 124 6.83 -8.39 -6.22
C HIS A 124 7.19 -9.68 -6.94
N MET A 125 8.44 -10.09 -6.85
CA MET A 125 8.90 -11.38 -7.41
C MET A 125 10.13 -11.91 -6.69
N THR A 126 10.36 -13.21 -6.84
CA THR A 126 11.58 -13.86 -6.35
C THR A 126 12.76 -13.62 -7.31
N PRO A 127 14.03 -13.80 -6.86
CA PRO A 127 15.20 -13.72 -7.75
C PRO A 127 15.14 -14.69 -8.94
N VAL A 128 14.53 -15.86 -8.76
CA VAL A 128 14.36 -16.86 -9.84
C VAL A 128 13.43 -16.31 -10.92
N GLN A 129 12.31 -15.71 -10.54
CA GLN A 129 11.35 -15.10 -11.48
C GLN A 129 11.95 -13.89 -12.19
N ALA A 130 12.69 -13.05 -11.46
CA ALA A 130 13.40 -11.90 -12.04
C ALA A 130 14.40 -12.35 -13.11
N TYR A 131 15.17 -13.40 -12.82
CA TYR A 131 16.10 -14.00 -13.79
C TYR A 131 15.36 -14.53 -15.03
N GLN A 132 14.26 -15.26 -14.86
CA GLN A 132 13.44 -15.80 -15.96
C GLN A 132 12.86 -14.70 -16.88
N LEU A 133 12.51 -13.57 -16.29
CA LEU A 133 11.96 -12.40 -17.01
C LEU A 133 13.04 -11.44 -17.52
N ASN A 134 14.31 -11.71 -17.20
CA ASN A 134 15.45 -10.85 -17.52
C ASN A 134 15.27 -9.41 -17.02
N VAL A 135 14.83 -9.28 -15.76
CA VAL A 135 14.66 -8.00 -15.07
C VAL A 135 15.43 -8.02 -13.74
N LYS A 136 15.65 -6.84 -13.17
CA LYS A 136 16.37 -6.64 -11.90
C LYS A 136 15.51 -5.85 -10.93
N ASP A 137 15.91 -5.88 -9.67
CA ASP A 137 15.33 -5.02 -8.63
C ASP A 137 15.43 -3.54 -9.03
N ASN A 138 14.34 -2.81 -8.83
CA ASN A 138 14.13 -1.42 -9.24
C ASN A 138 14.08 -1.15 -10.75
N ASP A 139 14.06 -2.15 -11.61
CA ASP A 139 13.76 -1.93 -13.03
C ASP A 139 12.35 -1.37 -13.19
N SER A 140 12.16 -0.51 -14.19
CA SER A 140 10.86 -0.01 -14.62
C SER A 140 10.42 -0.77 -15.87
N VAL A 141 9.23 -1.36 -15.82
CA VAL A 141 8.71 -2.19 -16.92
C VAL A 141 7.32 -1.74 -17.37
N PHE A 142 6.90 -2.23 -18.53
CA PHE A 142 5.54 -2.11 -19.03
C PHE A 142 4.76 -3.39 -18.74
N VAL A 143 3.51 -3.24 -18.29
CA VAL A 143 2.60 -4.38 -18.06
C VAL A 143 1.34 -4.19 -18.88
N ILE A 144 1.00 -5.18 -19.69
CA ILE A 144 -0.24 -5.21 -20.48
C ILE A 144 -1.29 -5.98 -19.69
N THR A 145 -2.43 -5.35 -19.40
CA THR A 145 -3.54 -6.04 -18.73
C THR A 145 -4.30 -6.93 -19.72
N GLN A 146 -4.77 -8.08 -19.24
CA GLN A 146 -5.65 -8.98 -20.00
C GLN A 146 -7.11 -8.72 -19.59
N SER A 147 -7.69 -7.64 -20.08
CA SER A 147 -9.09 -7.30 -19.87
C SER A 147 -9.83 -7.30 -21.21
N PHE A 148 -11.09 -7.76 -21.23
CA PHE A 148 -11.83 -7.89 -22.47
C PHE A 148 -12.19 -6.56 -23.13
N GLU A 149 -12.53 -5.53 -22.35
CA GLU A 149 -13.06 -4.28 -22.88
C GLU A 149 -12.27 -3.04 -22.46
N ARG A 150 -11.45 -3.17 -21.42
CA ARG A 150 -10.68 -2.06 -20.85
C ARG A 150 -9.20 -2.37 -20.72
N ALA A 151 -8.65 -3.16 -21.64
CA ALA A 151 -7.23 -3.46 -21.66
C ALA A 151 -6.40 -2.18 -21.78
N LEU A 152 -5.34 -2.08 -20.99
CA LEU A 152 -4.41 -0.97 -21.03
C LEU A 152 -2.98 -1.44 -20.80
N ILE A 153 -2.04 -0.54 -21.02
CA ILE A 153 -0.63 -0.75 -20.72
C ILE A 153 -0.26 0.17 -19.55
N PHE A 154 0.14 -0.42 -18.44
CA PHE A 154 0.78 0.32 -17.37
C PHE A 154 2.26 0.53 -17.70
N ALA A 155 2.70 1.77 -17.79
CA ALA A 155 4.11 2.14 -17.79
C ALA A 155 4.61 2.32 -16.34
N ASP A 156 5.91 2.48 -16.16
CA ASP A 156 6.53 2.82 -14.87
C ASP A 156 6.20 1.86 -13.73
N VAL A 157 6.00 0.58 -14.04
CA VAL A 157 5.78 -0.46 -13.04
C VAL A 157 7.14 -0.87 -12.47
N ILE A 158 7.35 -0.69 -11.18
CA ILE A 158 8.63 -0.99 -10.53
C ILE A 158 8.72 -2.46 -10.15
N VAL A 159 9.80 -3.10 -10.55
CA VAL A 159 10.13 -4.47 -10.14
C VAL A 159 10.76 -4.44 -8.74
N ARG A 160 10.24 -5.24 -7.82
CA ARG A 160 10.78 -5.45 -6.48
C ARG A 160 11.15 -6.91 -6.30
N VAL A 161 12.42 -7.17 -6.02
CA VAL A 161 12.96 -8.53 -5.95
C VAL A 161 13.38 -8.89 -4.54
N SER A 162 12.81 -9.97 -4.00
CA SER A 162 13.23 -10.54 -2.72
C SER A 162 12.94 -12.04 -2.70
N PRO A 163 13.77 -12.87 -2.05
CA PRO A 163 13.46 -14.29 -1.87
C PRO A 163 12.20 -14.55 -1.03
N GLN A 164 11.73 -13.54 -0.31
CA GLN A 164 10.55 -13.61 0.55
C GLN A 164 9.26 -13.20 -0.15
N PHE A 165 9.32 -12.68 -1.39
CA PHE A 165 8.14 -12.20 -2.10
C PHE A 165 7.39 -13.32 -2.82
N ALA A 166 6.07 -13.16 -2.91
CA ALA A 166 5.21 -13.88 -3.83
C ALA A 166 4.97 -13.05 -5.09
N LEU A 167 4.85 -13.72 -6.24
CA LEU A 167 4.63 -13.04 -7.52
C LEU A 167 3.26 -12.38 -7.56
N ALA A 168 3.22 -11.06 -7.55
CA ALA A 168 2.01 -10.27 -7.75
C ALA A 168 2.35 -8.83 -8.13
N MET A 169 1.55 -8.22 -9.00
CA MET A 169 1.56 -6.80 -9.25
C MET A 169 0.54 -6.12 -8.34
N HIS A 170 0.93 -5.04 -7.70
CA HIS A 170 0.06 -4.23 -6.85
C HIS A 170 -0.23 -2.90 -7.52
N VAL A 171 -1.51 -2.55 -7.55
CA VAL A 171 -2.06 -1.29 -8.06
C VAL A 171 -3.03 -0.71 -7.05
N ASP A 172 -3.25 0.59 -7.06
CA ASP A 172 -4.27 1.21 -6.22
C ASP A 172 -5.68 1.06 -6.81
N THR A 173 -6.70 1.56 -6.11
CA THR A 173 -8.11 1.46 -6.53
C THR A 173 -8.42 2.28 -7.78
N ASP A 174 -7.73 3.41 -8.02
CA ASP A 174 -7.93 4.22 -9.23
C ASP A 174 -7.37 3.49 -10.46
N GLU A 175 -6.20 2.88 -10.29
CA GLU A 175 -5.54 2.09 -11.32
C GLU A 175 -6.33 0.81 -11.64
N ALA A 176 -6.83 0.10 -10.61
CA ALA A 176 -7.68 -1.07 -10.78
C ALA A 176 -8.96 -0.73 -11.56
N ASN A 177 -9.64 0.35 -11.21
CA ASN A 177 -10.83 0.83 -11.93
C ASN A 177 -10.54 1.15 -13.41
N ALA A 178 -9.32 1.55 -13.75
CA ALA A 178 -8.97 1.90 -15.12
C ALA A 178 -9.03 0.69 -16.08
N PHE A 179 -8.70 -0.50 -15.63
CA PHE A 179 -8.77 -1.73 -16.45
C PHE A 179 -9.90 -2.70 -16.04
N ALA A 180 -10.83 -2.26 -15.19
CA ALA A 180 -11.93 -3.07 -14.65
C ALA A 180 -11.44 -4.31 -13.87
N GLY A 181 -10.40 -4.10 -13.07
CA GLY A 181 -9.82 -5.11 -12.17
C GLY A 181 -10.47 -5.14 -10.79
#